data_cf3ad651ed04b2e2f7b51b710a073e58
#
_entry.id   cf3ad651ed04b2e2f7b51b710a073e58
#
_cell.length_a   1.000
_cell.length_b   1.000
_cell.length_c   1.000
_cell.angle_alpha   90.00
_cell.angle_beta   90.00
_cell.angle_gamma   90.00
#
_symmetry.space_group_name_H-M   'P 1'
#
loop_
_entity.id
_entity.type
_entity.pdbx_description
1 polymer ?
#
loop_
_entity_poly.entity_id
_entity_poly.type
_entity_poly.pdbx_seq_one_letter_code
_entity_poly.pdbx_strand_id
1 'polypeptide(L)'
;HRIKRRAVFFLLMKLAGLAKTLTLKPVSAIINRSAKAMSAHLDDLEQQLSDSGGPWICGDQFTLADVGTMVIFDRLREGDWLHLLTRDRPAVENYWSALQRRPSYAKGCLDFAHPAVVAATTELAGLKQTGLWPSDLPR
;
A
#
# COMPACT_ATOMS: atom_id res chain seq x y z
N HIS A 1 -10.88 -22.51 3.22
CA HIS A 1 -11.43 -21.46 4.10
C HIS A 1 -11.13 -20.03 3.59
N ARG A 2 -9.92 -19.75 3.08
CA ARG A 2 -9.53 -18.40 2.60
C ARG A 2 -10.27 -17.95 1.33
N ILE A 3 -10.52 -18.88 0.38
CA ILE A 3 -11.20 -18.57 -0.89
C ILE A 3 -12.65 -18.14 -0.64
N LYS A 4 -13.38 -18.82 0.24
CA LYS A 4 -14.76 -18.46 0.59
C LYS A 4 -14.87 -17.06 1.20
N ARG A 5 -13.93 -16.65 2.05
CA ARG A 5 -13.89 -15.30 2.63
C ARG A 5 -13.68 -14.22 1.59
N ARG A 6 -12.80 -14.46 0.60
CA ARG A 6 -12.57 -13.52 -0.51
C ARG A 6 -13.83 -13.37 -1.38
N ALA A 7 -14.48 -14.47 -1.73
CA ALA A 7 -15.72 -14.43 -2.52
C ALA A 7 -16.82 -13.62 -1.81
N VAL A 8 -17.02 -13.82 -0.50
CA VAL A 8 -17.97 -13.04 0.31
C VAL A 8 -17.59 -11.56 0.33
N PHE A 9 -16.32 -11.22 0.50
CA PHE A 9 -15.86 -9.83 0.48
C PHE A 9 -16.16 -9.15 -0.86
N PHE A 10 -15.82 -9.79 -1.97
CA PHE A 10 -16.11 -9.26 -3.32
C PHE A 10 -17.63 -9.13 -3.58
N LEU A 11 -18.42 -10.08 -3.09
CA LEU A 11 -19.90 -10.01 -3.20
C LEU A 11 -20.43 -8.80 -2.40
N LEU A 12 -19.95 -8.59 -1.19
CA LEU A 12 -20.32 -7.43 -0.37
C LEU A 12 -19.93 -6.11 -1.03
N MET A 13 -18.72 -6.02 -1.59
CA MET A 13 -18.29 -4.84 -2.35
C MET A 13 -19.20 -4.58 -3.54
N LYS A 14 -19.58 -5.64 -4.29
CA LYS A 14 -20.46 -5.51 -5.45
C LYS A 14 -21.89 -5.08 -5.10
N LEU A 15 -22.42 -5.56 -3.99
CA LEU A 15 -23.80 -5.30 -3.57
C LEU A 15 -23.97 -4.01 -2.74
N ALA A 16 -23.04 -3.75 -1.84
CA ALA A 16 -23.14 -2.64 -0.88
C ALA A 16 -22.24 -1.45 -1.23
N GLY A 17 -21.31 -1.61 -2.18
CA GLY A 17 -20.28 -0.62 -2.49
C GLY A 17 -19.10 -0.66 -1.52
N LEU A 18 -18.02 -0.01 -1.91
CA LEU A 18 -16.76 0.02 -1.16
C LEU A 18 -16.95 0.70 0.20
N ALA A 19 -17.54 1.88 0.24
CA ALA A 19 -17.71 2.67 1.46
C ALA A 19 -18.42 1.88 2.58
N LYS A 20 -19.57 1.27 2.27
CA LYS A 20 -20.33 0.47 3.24
C LYS A 20 -19.59 -0.81 3.65
N THR A 21 -18.84 -1.43 2.73
CA THR A 21 -18.06 -2.63 3.05
C THR A 21 -16.94 -2.32 4.03
N LEU A 22 -16.28 -1.16 3.90
CA LEU A 22 -15.21 -0.73 4.80
C LEU A 22 -15.71 -0.44 6.23
N THR A 23 -16.98 -0.06 6.42
CA THR A 23 -17.56 0.18 7.76
C THR A 23 -17.88 -1.10 8.52
N LEU A 24 -17.83 -2.26 7.89
CA LEU A 24 -18.10 -3.54 8.56
C LEU A 24 -16.98 -3.86 9.57
N LYS A 25 -17.32 -4.02 10.84
CA LYS A 25 -16.35 -4.30 11.93
C LYS A 25 -15.32 -5.39 11.61
N PRO A 26 -15.69 -6.55 11.02
CA PRO A 26 -14.67 -7.56 10.69
C PRO A 26 -13.72 -7.11 9.57
N VAL A 27 -14.15 -6.22 8.67
CA VAL A 27 -13.33 -5.68 7.58
C VAL A 27 -12.37 -4.63 8.15
N SER A 28 -12.88 -3.64 8.88
CA SER A 28 -12.05 -2.60 9.48
C SER A 28 -11.02 -3.18 10.46
N ALA A 29 -11.38 -4.20 11.26
CA ALA A 29 -10.45 -4.88 12.14
C ALA A 29 -9.30 -5.59 11.39
N ILE A 30 -9.57 -6.19 10.22
CA ILE A 30 -8.54 -6.79 9.37
C ILE A 30 -7.62 -5.70 8.80
N ILE A 31 -8.19 -4.62 8.29
CA ILE A 31 -7.44 -3.50 7.73
C ILE A 31 -6.51 -2.89 8.79
N ASN A 32 -7.04 -2.55 9.96
CA ASN A 32 -6.28 -1.96 11.06
C ASN A 32 -5.12 -2.87 11.52
N ARG A 33 -5.38 -4.17 11.65
CA ARG A 33 -4.33 -5.13 11.98
C ARG A 33 -3.25 -5.20 10.90
N SER A 34 -3.65 -5.18 9.62
CA SER A 34 -2.72 -5.23 8.49
C SER A 34 -1.89 -3.94 8.40
N ALA A 35 -2.53 -2.77 8.60
CA ALA A 35 -1.84 -1.49 8.63
C ALA A 35 -0.80 -1.42 9.77
N LYS A 36 -1.16 -1.90 10.98
CA LYS A 36 -0.24 -1.98 12.10
C LYS A 36 0.96 -2.90 11.82
N ALA A 37 0.71 -4.07 11.24
CA ALA A 37 1.78 -5.00 10.87
C ALA A 37 2.69 -4.41 9.78
N MET A 38 2.11 -3.76 8.77
CA MET A 38 2.86 -3.09 7.71
C MET A 38 3.71 -1.94 8.28
N SER A 39 3.15 -1.13 9.21
CA SER A 39 3.91 -0.08 9.88
C SER A 39 5.15 -0.63 10.58
N ALA A 40 5.03 -1.75 11.32
CA ALA A 40 6.17 -2.38 11.97
C ALA A 40 7.23 -2.85 10.96
N HIS A 41 6.82 -3.45 9.83
CA HIS A 41 7.77 -3.83 8.77
C HIS A 41 8.46 -2.62 8.13
N LEU A 42 7.78 -1.47 8.06
CA LEU A 42 8.40 -0.24 7.55
C LEU A 42 9.35 0.38 8.57
N ASP A 43 9.13 0.19 9.88
CA ASP A 43 10.10 0.57 10.92
C ASP A 43 11.39 -0.27 10.79
N ASP A 44 11.25 -1.58 10.58
CA ASP A 44 12.38 -2.48 10.32
C ASP A 44 13.13 -2.08 9.03
N LEU A 45 12.38 -1.72 7.97
CA LEU A 45 12.95 -1.26 6.70
C LEU A 45 13.68 0.09 6.84
N GLU A 46 13.12 1.04 7.60
CA GLU A 46 13.76 2.33 7.90
C GLU A 46 15.11 2.13 8.56
N GLN A 47 15.16 1.25 9.56
CA GLN A 47 16.41 0.89 10.24
C GLN A 47 17.40 0.24 9.27
N GLN A 48 16.95 -0.76 8.48
CA GLN A 48 17.80 -1.46 7.51
C GLN A 48 18.40 -0.51 6.46
N LEU A 49 17.61 0.42 5.93
CA LEU A 49 18.06 1.40 4.95
C LEU A 49 19.05 2.40 5.57
N SER A 50 18.81 2.81 6.81
CA SER A 50 19.72 3.69 7.55
C SER A 50 21.07 3.01 7.82
N ASP A 51 21.07 1.72 8.12
CA ASP A 51 22.28 0.95 8.45
C ASP A 51 23.02 0.48 7.20
N SER A 52 22.35 0.33 6.05
CA SER A 52 22.94 -0.22 4.83
C SER A 52 24.02 0.66 4.20
N GLY A 53 23.98 1.96 4.49
CA GLY A 53 24.91 2.96 3.96
C GLY A 53 24.78 3.27 2.45
N GLY A 54 23.78 2.69 1.78
CA GLY A 54 23.52 2.87 0.36
C GLY A 54 22.05 3.13 0.05
N PRO A 55 21.70 3.34 -1.23
CA PRO A 55 20.34 3.69 -1.61
C PRO A 55 19.36 2.48 -1.63
N TRP A 56 19.86 1.26 -1.41
CA TRP A 56 19.08 0.01 -1.54
C TRP A 56 19.11 -0.80 -0.25
N ILE A 57 18.21 -1.77 -0.14
CA ILE A 57 18.09 -2.66 1.05
C ILE A 57 19.43 -3.35 1.36
N CYS A 58 20.18 -3.72 0.31
CA CYS A 58 21.50 -4.37 0.44
C CYS A 58 22.67 -3.40 0.16
N GLY A 59 22.57 -2.13 0.56
CA GLY A 59 23.61 -1.12 0.35
C GLY A 59 23.60 -0.60 -1.09
N ASP A 60 24.74 -0.68 -1.78
CA ASP A 60 24.90 -0.13 -3.14
C ASP A 60 24.31 -0.99 -4.25
N GLN A 61 23.86 -2.21 -3.94
CA GLN A 61 23.38 -3.17 -4.93
C GLN A 61 21.86 -3.27 -4.95
N PHE A 62 21.28 -2.96 -6.12
CA PHE A 62 19.86 -3.22 -6.37
C PHE A 62 19.62 -4.72 -6.56
N THR A 63 18.73 -5.30 -5.75
CA THR A 63 18.51 -6.73 -5.66
C THR A 63 17.03 -7.11 -5.86
N LEU A 64 16.73 -8.40 -5.80
CA LEU A 64 15.34 -8.90 -5.81
C LEU A 64 14.53 -8.44 -4.59
N ALA A 65 15.19 -8.13 -3.47
CA ALA A 65 14.52 -7.54 -2.31
C ALA A 65 13.90 -6.18 -2.67
N ASP A 66 14.64 -5.35 -3.41
CA ASP A 66 14.16 -4.05 -3.88
C ASP A 66 13.04 -4.18 -4.89
N VAL A 67 13.12 -5.18 -5.80
CA VAL A 67 12.05 -5.46 -6.77
C VAL A 67 10.76 -5.86 -6.05
N GLY A 68 10.84 -6.74 -5.05
CA GLY A 68 9.69 -7.16 -4.25
C GLY A 68 9.06 -6.00 -3.49
N THR A 69 9.91 -5.18 -2.85
CA THR A 69 9.46 -4.00 -2.10
C THR A 69 8.83 -2.95 -3.00
N MET A 70 9.39 -2.71 -4.20
CA MET A 70 8.83 -1.80 -5.20
C MET A 70 7.39 -2.17 -5.57
N VAL A 71 7.10 -3.46 -5.79
CA VAL A 71 5.75 -3.93 -6.10
C VAL A 71 4.81 -3.75 -4.91
N ILE A 72 5.27 -4.03 -3.68
CA ILE A 72 4.47 -3.83 -2.46
C ILE A 72 4.12 -2.34 -2.29
N PHE A 73 5.10 -1.45 -2.47
CA PHE A 73 4.89 -0.01 -2.34
C PHE A 73 3.93 0.52 -3.41
N ASP A 74 4.03 0.01 -4.64
CA ASP A 74 3.09 0.37 -5.70
C ASP A 74 1.65 -0.09 -5.35
N ARG A 75 1.46 -1.28 -4.79
CA ARG A 75 0.14 -1.74 -4.29
C ARG A 75 -0.38 -0.87 -3.14
N LEU A 76 0.48 -0.42 -2.24
CA LEU A 76 0.10 0.50 -1.16
C LEU A 76 -0.27 1.89 -1.72
N ARG A 77 0.45 2.37 -2.74
CA ARG A 77 0.14 3.60 -3.46
C ARG A 77 -1.23 3.52 -4.14
N GLU A 78 -1.52 2.44 -4.86
CA GLU A 78 -2.82 2.20 -5.48
C GLU A 78 -3.97 2.14 -4.46
N GLY A 79 -3.71 1.64 -3.27
CA GLY A 79 -4.66 1.65 -2.16
C GLY A 79 -4.76 2.98 -1.44
N ASP A 80 -4.00 4.00 -1.85
CA ASP A 80 -3.90 5.31 -1.17
C ASP A 80 -3.48 5.21 0.30
N TRP A 81 -2.55 4.26 0.59
CA TRP A 81 -2.05 3.99 1.94
C TRP A 81 -0.57 4.34 2.11
N LEU A 82 0.19 4.40 1.01
CA LEU A 82 1.64 4.51 1.10
C LEU A 82 2.09 5.73 1.87
N HIS A 83 1.56 6.92 1.55
CA HIS A 83 1.91 8.17 2.20
C HIS A 83 1.60 8.20 3.71
N LEU A 84 0.60 7.44 4.15
CA LEU A 84 0.27 7.30 5.57
C LEU A 84 1.26 6.42 6.32
N LEU A 85 1.74 5.38 5.63
CA LEU A 85 2.62 4.38 6.20
C LEU A 85 4.10 4.78 6.13
N THR A 86 4.48 5.64 5.17
CA THR A 86 5.86 6.13 5.06
C THR A 86 6.12 7.40 5.84
N ARG A 87 5.08 8.09 6.31
CA ARG A 87 5.21 9.28 7.14
C ARG A 87 6.17 9.04 8.30
N ASP A 88 7.04 10.02 8.56
CA ASP A 88 8.05 9.98 9.62
C ASP A 88 9.16 8.90 9.43
N ARG A 89 9.33 8.41 8.19
CA ARG A 89 10.37 7.44 7.80
C ARG A 89 11.18 7.96 6.62
N PRO A 90 12.14 8.89 6.86
CA PRO A 90 12.85 9.58 5.80
C PRO A 90 13.71 8.66 4.92
N ALA A 91 14.30 7.59 5.46
CA ALA A 91 15.06 6.64 4.65
C ALA A 91 14.12 5.86 3.70
N VAL A 92 12.94 5.44 4.20
CA VAL A 92 11.91 4.78 3.37
C VAL A 92 11.36 5.73 2.30
N GLU A 93 11.12 7.00 2.61
CA GLU A 93 10.66 8.00 1.64
C GLU A 93 11.71 8.26 0.53
N ASN A 94 12.97 8.39 0.91
CA ASN A 94 14.10 8.53 -0.02
C ASN A 94 14.26 7.28 -0.90
N TYR A 95 14.17 6.11 -0.30
CA TYR A 95 14.21 4.83 -0.98
C TYR A 95 13.07 4.68 -1.99
N TRP A 96 11.84 5.00 -1.60
CA TRP A 96 10.70 5.00 -2.52
C TRP A 96 10.92 5.95 -3.71
N SER A 97 11.41 7.16 -3.43
CA SER A 97 11.75 8.12 -4.48
C SER A 97 12.84 7.59 -5.43
N ALA A 98 13.82 6.84 -4.92
CA ALA A 98 14.84 6.20 -5.74
C ALA A 98 14.27 5.07 -6.60
N LEU A 99 13.38 4.25 -6.06
CA LEU A 99 12.67 3.19 -6.80
C LEU A 99 11.86 3.75 -7.97
N GLN A 100 11.11 4.85 -7.74
CA GLN A 100 10.29 5.50 -8.77
C GLN A 100 11.11 6.07 -9.93
N ARG A 101 12.34 6.50 -9.69
CA ARG A 101 13.24 7.00 -10.75
C ARG A 101 13.79 5.91 -11.66
N ARG A 102 13.64 4.65 -11.32
CA ARG A 102 14.13 3.54 -12.15
C ARG A 102 13.23 3.34 -13.38
N PRO A 103 13.78 3.19 -14.60
CA PRO A 103 12.98 2.89 -15.79
C PRO A 103 12.15 1.60 -15.65
N SER A 104 12.64 0.63 -14.85
CA SER A 104 11.93 -0.61 -14.58
C SER A 104 10.64 -0.40 -13.78
N TYR A 105 10.53 0.66 -12.96
CA TYR A 105 9.29 0.99 -12.27
C TYR A 105 8.19 1.40 -13.24
N ALA A 106 8.48 2.32 -14.15
CA ALA A 106 7.52 2.72 -15.17
C ALA A 106 7.04 1.52 -15.99
N LYS A 107 7.99 0.74 -16.54
CA LYS A 107 7.68 -0.43 -17.35
C LYS A 107 7.00 -1.58 -16.60
N GLY A 108 7.38 -1.83 -15.35
CA GLY A 108 6.90 -2.98 -14.58
C GLY A 108 5.66 -2.72 -13.74
N CYS A 109 5.38 -1.46 -13.38
CA CYS A 109 4.27 -1.09 -12.53
C CYS A 109 3.28 -0.17 -13.24
N LEU A 110 3.74 0.97 -13.78
CA LEU A 110 2.82 1.98 -14.32
C LEU A 110 2.18 1.57 -15.65
N ASP A 111 2.96 0.98 -16.56
CA ASP A 111 2.47 0.56 -17.88
C ASP A 111 1.45 -0.60 -17.81
N PHE A 112 1.43 -1.32 -16.67
CA PHE A 112 0.50 -2.41 -16.41
C PHE A 112 -0.66 -2.04 -15.48
N ALA A 113 -0.84 -0.75 -15.16
CA ALA A 113 -1.95 -0.32 -14.32
C ALA A 113 -3.30 -0.66 -14.99
N HIS A 114 -4.04 -1.58 -14.38
CA HIS A 114 -5.35 -1.98 -14.92
C HIS A 114 -6.38 -0.86 -14.68
N PRO A 115 -7.23 -0.50 -15.67
CA PRO A 115 -8.21 0.58 -15.53
C PRO A 115 -9.12 0.47 -14.30
N ALA A 116 -9.50 -0.76 -13.92
CA ALA A 116 -10.29 -0.99 -12.71
C ALA A 116 -9.54 -0.65 -11.41
N VAL A 117 -8.21 -0.80 -11.38
CA VAL A 117 -7.38 -0.41 -10.23
C VAL A 117 -7.30 1.10 -10.14
N VAL A 118 -7.09 1.78 -11.27
CA VAL A 118 -7.08 3.25 -11.33
C VAL A 118 -8.42 3.83 -10.84
N ALA A 119 -9.54 3.26 -11.30
CA ALA A 119 -10.88 3.66 -10.86
C ALA A 119 -11.07 3.44 -9.34
N ALA A 120 -10.63 2.29 -8.81
CA ALA A 120 -10.71 2.00 -7.39
C ALA A 120 -9.84 2.94 -6.54
N THR A 121 -8.63 3.28 -7.00
CA THR A 121 -7.76 4.26 -6.33
C THR A 121 -8.44 5.64 -6.24
N THR A 122 -9.06 6.07 -7.34
CA THR A 122 -9.80 7.34 -7.40
C THR A 122 -11.00 7.33 -6.44
N GLU A 123 -11.75 6.22 -6.37
CA GLU A 123 -12.86 6.06 -5.44
C GLU A 123 -12.38 6.13 -3.98
N LEU A 124 -11.30 5.44 -3.63
CA LEU A 124 -10.71 5.46 -2.28
C LEU A 124 -10.28 6.89 -1.86
N ALA A 125 -9.59 7.60 -2.74
CA ALA A 125 -9.19 8.99 -2.51
C ALA A 125 -10.43 9.90 -2.32
N GLY A 126 -11.46 9.72 -3.14
CA GLY A 126 -12.74 10.44 -3.02
C GLY A 126 -13.44 10.19 -1.68
N LEU A 127 -13.45 8.95 -1.17
CA LEU A 127 -14.05 8.64 0.14
C LEU A 127 -13.34 9.38 1.28
N LYS A 128 -12.02 9.51 1.22
CA LYS A 128 -11.22 10.26 2.21
C LYS A 128 -11.51 11.76 2.16
N GLN A 129 -11.61 12.33 0.96
CA GLN A 129 -11.87 13.76 0.75
C GLN A 129 -13.30 14.16 1.16
N THR A 130 -14.29 13.31 0.91
CA THR A 130 -15.71 13.60 1.20
C THR A 130 -16.10 13.29 2.65
N GLY A 131 -15.19 12.83 3.49
CA GLY A 131 -15.46 12.47 4.89
C GLY A 131 -16.26 11.17 5.06
N LEU A 132 -16.47 10.42 3.98
CA LEU A 132 -17.13 9.11 4.01
C LEU A 132 -16.17 7.96 4.39
N TRP A 133 -14.89 8.29 4.59
CA TRP A 133 -13.90 7.34 5.08
C TRP A 133 -14.23 6.94 6.53
N PRO A 134 -14.25 5.65 6.86
CA PRO A 134 -14.53 5.19 8.22
C PRO A 134 -13.56 5.79 9.24
N SER A 135 -14.11 6.31 10.35
CA SER A 135 -13.32 7.00 11.38
C SER A 135 -12.36 6.08 12.14
N ASP A 136 -12.64 4.78 12.12
CA ASP A 136 -11.83 3.73 12.75
C ASP A 136 -10.70 3.19 11.87
N LEU A 137 -10.58 3.71 10.63
CA LEU A 137 -9.47 3.40 9.72
C LEU A 137 -8.43 4.51 9.69
N PRO A 138 -7.13 4.20 9.46
CA PRO A 138 -6.08 5.19 9.28
C PRO A 138 -6.38 6.11 8.08
N ARG A 139 -6.04 7.38 8.23
CA ARG A 139 -6.26 8.43 7.22
C ARG A 139 -4.94 8.91 6.67
#